data_6f78f97541f20cd09d840b06368d938d
#
_entry.id   6f78f97541f20cd09d840b06368d938d
#
_cell.length_a   1.000
_cell.length_b   1.000
_cell.length_c   1.000
_cell.angle_alpha   90.00
_cell.angle_beta   90.00
_cell.angle_gamma   90.00
#
_symmetry.space_group_name_H-M   'P 1'
#
loop_
_entity.id
_entity.type
_entity.pdbx_description
1 polymer ?
#
loop_
_entity_poly.entity_id
_entity_poly.type
_entity_poly.pdbx_seq_one_letter_code
_entity_poly.pdbx_strand_id
1 'polypeptide(L)'
;MKLKEKMTQEIKALEQKKADADVAKKELMKIQVLSSRFTMEPEQDGKPQPVIRLVVKNNTDTVISRAYLHGVMASEGYSVPWLVSNFFYDIPEGLKPNEEATWAIAPPKNSEWGVLYAPKDAVLTVTPVRVDGTDNQALYDATMFTEEDNSRLEELKKKNL
;
A
#
# COMPACT_ATOMS: atom_id res chain seq x y z
N MET A 1 1.87 -36.78 18.49
CA MET A 1 0.76 -36.06 19.14
C MET A 1 1.06 -34.62 19.43
N LYS A 2 2.12 -34.32 20.17
CA LYS A 2 2.53 -32.89 20.37
C LYS A 2 2.79 -32.18 19.09
N LEU A 3 3.39 -32.80 18.09
CA LEU A 3 3.67 -32.23 16.80
C LEU A 3 2.38 -31.88 16.05
N LYS A 4 1.41 -32.77 16.05
CA LYS A 4 0.12 -32.54 15.38
C LYS A 4 -0.66 -31.40 16.04
N GLU A 5 -0.62 -31.30 17.37
CA GLU A 5 -1.23 -30.19 18.11
C GLU A 5 -0.57 -28.87 17.78
N LYS A 6 0.76 -28.84 17.70
CA LYS A 6 1.52 -27.63 17.31
C LYS A 6 1.16 -27.20 15.89
N MET A 7 1.04 -28.14 14.96
CA MET A 7 0.64 -27.87 13.59
C MET A 7 -0.77 -27.29 13.52
N THR A 8 -1.69 -27.85 14.29
CA THR A 8 -3.08 -27.36 14.36
C THR A 8 -3.12 -25.94 14.90
N GLN A 9 -2.34 -25.64 15.94
CA GLN A 9 -2.26 -24.29 16.52
C GLN A 9 -1.65 -23.30 15.55
N GLU A 10 -0.61 -23.69 14.83
CA GLU A 10 0.03 -22.84 13.82
C GLU A 10 -0.93 -22.54 12.66
N ILE A 11 -1.68 -23.55 12.20
CA ILE A 11 -2.71 -23.38 11.17
C ILE A 11 -3.75 -22.36 11.63
N LYS A 12 -4.26 -22.49 12.84
CA LYS A 12 -5.23 -21.54 13.39
C LYS A 12 -4.69 -20.12 13.46
N ALA A 13 -3.44 -19.97 13.90
CA ALA A 13 -2.81 -18.65 14.00
C ALA A 13 -2.65 -18.02 12.62
N LEU A 14 -2.23 -18.79 11.62
CA LEU A 14 -2.07 -18.30 10.25
C LEU A 14 -3.42 -17.98 9.60
N GLU A 15 -4.45 -18.80 9.85
CA GLU A 15 -5.80 -18.54 9.34
C GLU A 15 -6.40 -17.29 9.95
N GLN A 16 -6.15 -17.04 11.24
CA GLN A 16 -6.60 -15.80 11.90
C GLN A 16 -5.88 -14.59 11.31
N LYS A 17 -4.58 -14.70 11.11
CA LYS A 17 -3.77 -13.65 10.49
C LYS A 17 -4.26 -13.31 9.07
N LYS A 18 -4.61 -14.36 8.30
CA LYS A 18 -5.19 -14.19 6.97
C LYS A 18 -6.55 -13.50 7.02
N ALA A 19 -7.41 -13.92 7.93
CA ALA A 19 -8.72 -13.32 8.11
C ALA A 19 -8.61 -11.85 8.50
N ASP A 20 -7.69 -11.52 9.41
CA ASP A 20 -7.44 -10.13 9.84
C ASP A 20 -6.94 -9.29 8.66
N ALA A 21 -6.06 -9.84 7.83
CA ALA A 21 -5.57 -9.15 6.64
C ALA A 21 -6.68 -8.92 5.62
N ASP A 22 -7.59 -9.88 5.45
CA ASP A 22 -8.74 -9.74 4.54
C ASP A 22 -9.70 -8.65 5.01
N VAL A 23 -9.95 -8.54 6.32
CA VAL A 23 -10.75 -7.46 6.91
C VAL A 23 -10.04 -6.12 6.67
N ALA A 24 -8.73 -6.06 6.90
CA ALA A 24 -7.95 -4.85 6.67
C ALA A 24 -8.03 -4.40 5.21
N LYS A 25 -7.95 -5.32 4.25
CA LYS A 25 -8.09 -5.00 2.81
C LYS A 25 -9.44 -4.37 2.49
N LYS A 26 -10.51 -4.88 3.08
CA LYS A 26 -11.86 -4.34 2.88
C LYS A 26 -11.98 -2.92 3.43
N GLU A 27 -11.41 -2.68 4.62
CA GLU A 27 -11.41 -1.35 5.21
C GLU A 27 -10.54 -0.38 4.40
N LEU A 28 -9.40 -0.85 3.92
CA LEU A 28 -8.50 -0.04 3.09
C LEU A 28 -9.15 0.37 1.76
N MET A 29 -10.10 -0.41 1.24
CA MET A 29 -10.84 -0.02 0.04
C MET A 29 -11.70 1.23 0.25
N LYS A 30 -12.00 1.57 1.51
CA LYS A 30 -12.71 2.81 1.86
C LYS A 30 -11.81 4.04 1.76
N ILE A 31 -10.50 3.84 1.69
CA ILE A 31 -9.55 4.89 1.36
C ILE A 31 -9.43 4.88 -0.16
N GLN A 32 -10.20 5.74 -0.81
CA GLN A 32 -10.27 5.73 -2.27
C GLN A 32 -9.21 6.65 -2.88
N VAL A 33 -8.40 6.10 -3.76
CA VAL A 33 -7.50 6.88 -4.60
C VAL A 33 -8.27 7.22 -5.88
N LEU A 34 -8.83 8.41 -5.91
CA LEU A 34 -9.69 8.86 -7.01
C LEU A 34 -8.90 9.22 -8.26
N SER A 35 -7.65 9.63 -8.08
CA SER A 35 -6.76 10.01 -9.16
C SER A 35 -5.32 9.78 -8.72
N SER A 36 -4.48 9.30 -9.63
CA SER A 36 -3.06 9.12 -9.39
C SER A 36 -2.29 9.52 -10.65
N ARG A 37 -1.27 10.37 -10.48
CA ARG A 37 -0.46 10.87 -11.58
C ARG A 37 0.99 10.97 -11.16
N PHE A 38 1.88 10.59 -12.06
CA PHE A 38 3.32 10.81 -11.93
C PHE A 38 3.72 11.85 -12.94
N THR A 39 4.17 13.02 -12.47
CA THR A 39 4.49 14.14 -13.33
C THR A 39 5.91 14.65 -13.06
N MET A 40 6.53 15.24 -14.09
CA MET A 40 7.79 15.97 -13.93
C MET A 40 7.47 17.44 -13.82
N GLU A 41 7.76 18.03 -12.67
CA GLU A 41 7.44 19.44 -12.41
C GLU A 41 8.72 20.24 -12.19
N PRO A 42 8.78 21.51 -12.62
CA PRO A 42 9.97 22.32 -12.42
C PRO A 42 10.18 22.66 -10.94
N GLU A 43 11.42 22.50 -10.48
CA GLU A 43 11.84 23.00 -9.17
C GLU A 43 12.26 24.47 -9.27
N GLN A 44 12.56 25.09 -8.11
CA GLN A 44 13.05 26.48 -8.04
C GLN A 44 14.35 26.69 -8.81
N ASP A 45 15.17 25.65 -8.92
CA ASP A 45 16.42 25.67 -9.68
C ASP A 45 16.23 25.42 -11.19
N GLY A 46 14.98 25.26 -11.63
CA GLY A 46 14.63 25.02 -13.03
C GLY A 46 14.78 23.58 -13.50
N LYS A 47 15.25 22.66 -12.64
CA LYS A 47 15.40 21.24 -12.98
C LYS A 47 14.08 20.51 -12.79
N PRO A 48 13.73 19.56 -13.68
CA PRO A 48 12.52 18.76 -13.47
C PRO A 48 12.64 17.89 -12.23
N GLN A 49 11.57 17.82 -11.46
CA GLN A 49 11.46 16.96 -10.29
C GLN A 49 10.24 16.05 -10.44
N PRO A 50 10.38 14.74 -10.16
CA PRO A 50 9.21 13.86 -10.17
C PRO A 50 8.29 14.17 -8.99
N VAL A 51 7.00 14.22 -9.26
CA VAL A 51 5.96 14.45 -8.25
C VAL A 51 4.85 13.41 -8.45
N ILE A 52 4.47 12.76 -7.36
CA ILE A 52 3.33 11.85 -7.33
C ILE A 52 2.14 12.67 -6.82
N ARG A 53 1.11 12.84 -7.66
CA ARG A 53 -0.10 13.55 -7.28
C ARG A 53 -1.24 12.56 -7.10
N LEU A 54 -1.86 12.61 -5.93
CA LEU A 54 -2.97 11.73 -5.58
C LEU A 54 -4.15 12.57 -5.12
N VAL A 55 -5.33 12.17 -5.55
CA VAL A 55 -6.58 12.66 -4.96
C VAL A 55 -7.17 11.50 -4.17
N VAL A 56 -7.32 11.68 -2.86
CA VAL A 56 -7.68 10.60 -1.94
C VAL A 56 -8.88 11.02 -1.12
N LYS A 57 -9.83 10.10 -0.95
CA LYS A 57 -11.01 10.31 -0.10
C LYS A 57 -11.05 9.27 1.00
N ASN A 58 -11.26 9.73 2.23
CA ASN A 58 -11.38 8.88 3.41
C ASN A 58 -12.85 8.58 3.68
N ASN A 59 -13.30 7.39 3.28
CA ASN A 59 -14.66 6.94 3.56
C ASN A 59 -14.75 6.07 4.82
N THR A 60 -13.69 6.07 5.64
CA THR A 60 -13.75 5.43 6.97
C THR A 60 -14.33 6.41 7.99
N ASP A 61 -14.59 5.94 9.18
CA ASP A 61 -15.09 6.75 10.29
C ASP A 61 -13.96 7.28 11.21
N THR A 62 -12.72 7.13 10.80
CA THR A 62 -11.54 7.44 11.62
C THR A 62 -10.60 8.39 10.88
N VAL A 63 -9.95 9.29 11.63
CA VAL A 63 -8.91 10.17 11.09
C VAL A 63 -7.66 9.35 10.78
N ILE A 64 -7.09 9.58 9.61
CA ILE A 64 -5.87 8.91 9.16
C ILE A 64 -4.71 9.87 9.19
N SER A 65 -3.61 9.50 9.86
CA SER A 65 -2.42 10.34 10.02
C SER A 65 -1.31 10.02 9.02
N ARG A 66 -1.23 8.77 8.56
CA ARG A 66 -0.22 8.31 7.61
C ARG A 66 -0.80 7.23 6.72
N ALA A 67 -0.46 7.29 5.45
CA ALA A 67 -0.83 6.25 4.48
C ALA A 67 0.42 5.60 3.91
N TYR A 68 0.44 4.26 3.89
CA TYR A 68 1.45 3.45 3.21
C TYR A 68 0.82 2.97 1.91
N LEU A 69 1.51 3.21 0.81
CA LEU A 69 0.94 3.10 -0.52
C LEU A 69 1.80 2.19 -1.38
N HIS A 70 1.13 1.35 -2.17
CA HIS A 70 1.77 0.49 -3.15
C HIS A 70 1.58 1.11 -4.52
N GLY A 71 2.68 1.45 -5.20
CA GLY A 71 2.64 2.11 -6.49
C GLY A 71 3.15 1.22 -7.61
N VAL A 72 2.46 1.27 -8.74
CA VAL A 72 2.83 0.56 -9.96
C VAL A 72 2.83 1.52 -11.13
N MET A 73 3.96 1.65 -11.81
CA MET A 73 4.07 2.38 -13.09
C MET A 73 4.12 1.36 -14.22
N ALA A 74 3.15 1.37 -15.07
CA ALA A 74 3.05 0.40 -16.16
C ALA A 74 2.52 1.03 -17.43
N SER A 75 2.90 0.45 -18.59
CA SER A 75 2.38 0.85 -19.88
C SER A 75 1.58 -0.27 -20.48
N GLU A 76 0.51 0.09 -21.19
CA GLU A 76 -0.31 -0.89 -21.92
C GLU A 76 0.53 -1.63 -22.94
N GLY A 77 0.33 -2.94 -23.03
CA GLY A 77 1.05 -3.80 -23.96
C GLY A 77 2.39 -4.32 -23.44
N TYR A 78 2.83 -3.89 -22.26
CA TYR A 78 4.05 -4.39 -21.63
C TYR A 78 3.68 -5.24 -20.41
N SER A 79 4.20 -6.46 -20.36
CA SER A 79 3.88 -7.40 -19.26
C SER A 79 4.63 -7.10 -17.97
N VAL A 80 5.73 -6.34 -18.05
CA VAL A 80 6.54 -6.00 -16.88
C VAL A 80 6.38 -4.51 -16.60
N PRO A 81 6.01 -4.12 -15.36
CA PRO A 81 5.92 -2.72 -14.99
C PRO A 81 7.30 -2.03 -15.03
N TRP A 82 7.28 -0.73 -15.27
CA TRP A 82 8.50 0.09 -15.20
C TRP A 82 9.04 0.18 -13.78
N LEU A 83 8.13 0.24 -12.80
CA LEU A 83 8.47 0.28 -11.38
C LEU A 83 7.31 -0.26 -10.57
N VAL A 84 7.62 -1.08 -9.57
CA VAL A 84 6.71 -1.47 -8.48
C VAL A 84 7.44 -1.14 -7.19
N SER A 85 6.92 -0.20 -6.43
CA SER A 85 7.57 0.21 -5.20
C SER A 85 6.56 0.83 -4.24
N ASN A 86 6.80 0.62 -2.94
CA ASN A 86 5.97 1.20 -1.90
C ASN A 86 6.54 2.54 -1.46
N PHE A 87 5.66 3.41 -1.01
CA PHE A 87 6.02 4.68 -0.42
C PHE A 87 4.99 5.04 0.64
N PHE A 88 5.30 6.04 1.46
CA PHE A 88 4.36 6.48 2.48
C PHE A 88 4.22 8.01 2.43
N TYR A 89 3.12 8.48 3.01
CA TYR A 89 2.86 9.90 3.12
C TYR A 89 2.34 10.24 4.51
N ASP A 90 3.02 11.15 5.18
CA ASP A 90 2.54 11.75 6.43
C ASP A 90 1.55 12.85 6.09
N ILE A 91 0.32 12.70 6.54
CA ILE A 91 -0.77 13.59 6.15
C ILE A 91 -0.82 14.78 7.11
N PRO A 92 -0.51 16.01 6.65
CA PRO A 92 -0.58 17.17 7.52
C PRO A 92 -1.98 17.32 8.12
N GLU A 93 -2.06 17.39 9.46
CA GLU A 93 -3.31 17.50 10.21
C GLU A 93 -4.26 16.30 10.07
N GLY A 94 -3.82 15.24 9.38
CA GLY A 94 -4.63 14.06 9.14
C GLY A 94 -5.69 14.23 8.07
N LEU A 95 -6.23 13.12 7.60
CA LEU A 95 -7.36 13.09 6.67
C LEU A 95 -8.59 12.63 7.44
N LYS A 96 -9.56 13.52 7.57
CA LYS A 96 -10.76 13.29 8.39
C LYS A 96 -11.78 12.42 7.65
N PRO A 97 -12.71 11.78 8.40
CA PRO A 97 -13.79 11.04 7.76
C PRO A 97 -14.55 11.91 6.73
N ASN A 98 -14.79 11.33 5.57
CA ASN A 98 -15.47 11.96 4.42
C ASN A 98 -14.67 13.10 3.76
N GLU A 99 -13.48 13.37 4.22
CA GLU A 99 -12.61 14.39 3.62
C GLU A 99 -11.94 13.87 2.36
N GLU A 100 -11.88 14.75 1.36
CA GLU A 100 -11.12 14.51 0.14
C GLU A 100 -9.95 15.48 0.11
N ALA A 101 -8.76 15.00 -0.24
CA ALA A 101 -7.57 15.82 -0.28
C ALA A 101 -6.72 15.49 -1.50
N THR A 102 -5.95 16.47 -1.94
CA THR A 102 -4.96 16.29 -2.99
C THR A 102 -3.58 16.30 -2.35
N TRP A 103 -2.81 15.25 -2.57
CA TRP A 103 -1.45 15.13 -2.06
C TRP A 103 -0.45 15.29 -3.20
N ALA A 104 0.57 16.10 -2.97
CA ALA A 104 1.70 16.26 -3.89
C ALA A 104 2.93 15.70 -3.17
N ILE A 105 3.40 14.56 -3.62
CA ILE A 105 4.50 13.84 -2.97
C ILE A 105 5.73 13.92 -3.87
N ALA A 106 6.79 14.59 -3.38
CA ALA A 106 8.06 14.64 -4.08
C ALA A 106 8.96 13.54 -3.53
N PRO A 107 9.17 12.43 -4.27
CA PRO A 107 10.03 11.37 -3.79
C PRO A 107 11.48 11.84 -3.69
N PRO A 108 12.26 11.30 -2.74
CA PRO A 108 13.68 11.65 -2.65
C PRO A 108 14.39 11.38 -3.98
N LYS A 109 15.33 12.25 -4.35
CA LYS A 109 16.02 12.16 -5.64
C LYS A 109 16.80 10.86 -5.83
N ASN A 110 17.24 10.25 -4.74
CA ASN A 110 17.96 8.97 -4.77
C ASN A 110 17.06 7.75 -4.57
N SER A 111 15.75 7.94 -4.47
CA SER A 111 14.80 6.84 -4.37
C SER A 111 14.49 6.26 -5.75
N GLU A 112 13.88 5.07 -5.76
CA GLU A 112 13.45 4.43 -7.00
C GLU A 112 12.52 5.34 -7.81
N TRP A 113 11.59 6.04 -7.14
CA TRP A 113 10.69 6.99 -7.77
C TRP A 113 11.42 8.25 -8.26
N GLY A 114 12.44 8.67 -7.52
CA GLY A 114 13.23 9.86 -7.84
C GLY A 114 14.09 9.71 -9.09
N VAL A 115 14.51 8.47 -9.40
CA VAL A 115 15.38 8.16 -10.54
C VAL A 115 14.62 7.46 -11.68
N LEU A 116 13.32 7.29 -11.53
CA LEU A 116 12.50 6.59 -12.54
C LEU A 116 12.49 7.33 -13.86
N TYR A 117 12.76 6.59 -14.92
CA TYR A 117 12.63 7.07 -16.29
C TYR A 117 11.57 6.21 -16.98
N ALA A 118 10.37 6.76 -17.12
CA ALA A 118 9.23 6.05 -17.69
C ALA A 118 8.71 6.77 -18.93
N PRO A 119 8.17 6.01 -19.92
CA PRO A 119 7.52 6.64 -21.07
C PRO A 119 6.32 7.49 -20.67
N LYS A 120 5.95 8.42 -21.52
CA LYS A 120 4.80 9.34 -21.28
C LYS A 120 3.48 8.59 -21.18
N ASP A 121 3.38 7.42 -21.82
CA ASP A 121 2.16 6.60 -21.77
C ASP A 121 2.06 5.72 -20.51
N ALA A 122 3.06 5.75 -19.64
CA ALA A 122 3.03 4.98 -18.41
C ALA A 122 1.98 5.55 -17.45
N VAL A 123 1.23 4.64 -16.83
CA VAL A 123 0.15 4.97 -15.90
C VAL A 123 0.55 4.56 -14.50
N LEU A 124 0.34 5.46 -13.55
CA LEU A 124 0.56 5.19 -12.13
C LEU A 124 -0.74 4.67 -11.51
N THR A 125 -0.66 3.49 -10.89
CA THR A 125 -1.74 2.92 -10.07
C THR A 125 -1.25 2.85 -8.64
N VAL A 126 -2.05 3.38 -7.71
CA VAL A 126 -1.68 3.44 -6.29
C VAL A 126 -2.77 2.78 -5.46
N THR A 127 -2.35 1.89 -4.56
CA THR A 127 -3.24 1.16 -3.68
C THR A 127 -2.79 1.34 -2.23
N PRO A 128 -3.68 1.74 -1.32
CA PRO A 128 -3.33 1.79 0.11
C PRO A 128 -3.15 0.37 0.64
N VAL A 129 -2.07 0.14 1.39
CA VAL A 129 -1.78 -1.17 1.99
C VAL A 129 -1.75 -1.12 3.51
N ARG A 130 -1.63 0.06 4.09
CA ARG A 130 -1.68 0.30 5.53
C ARG A 130 -2.03 1.77 5.77
N VAL A 131 -2.82 2.03 6.79
CA VAL A 131 -3.06 3.40 7.27
C VAL A 131 -2.91 3.43 8.79
N ASP A 132 -2.35 4.51 9.30
CA ASP A 132 -2.17 4.73 10.72
C ASP A 132 -3.15 5.80 11.23
N GLY A 133 -3.56 5.66 12.48
CA GLY A 133 -4.39 6.64 13.17
C GLY A 133 -3.58 7.75 13.82
N THR A 134 -4.27 8.63 14.55
CA THR A 134 -3.66 9.79 15.22
C THR A 134 -2.70 9.41 16.35
N ASP A 135 -2.76 8.18 16.84
CA ASP A 135 -1.84 7.63 17.82
C ASP A 135 -0.58 7.01 17.20
N ASN A 136 -0.42 7.14 15.88
CA ASN A 136 0.67 6.55 15.08
C ASN A 136 0.67 5.02 15.09
N GLN A 137 -0.45 4.39 15.44
CA GLN A 137 -0.62 2.95 15.39
C GLN A 137 -1.41 2.56 14.15
N ALA A 138 -1.13 1.38 13.62
CA ALA A 138 -1.86 0.87 12.46
C ALA A 138 -3.35 0.72 12.78
N LEU A 139 -4.19 1.35 11.95
CA LEU A 139 -5.64 1.12 11.98
C LEU A 139 -5.99 -0.11 11.15
N TYR A 140 -5.46 -0.15 9.94
CA TYR A 140 -5.66 -1.25 9.00
C TYR A 140 -4.34 -1.53 8.31
N ASP A 141 -3.92 -2.79 8.32
CA ASP A 141 -2.65 -3.21 7.74
C ASP A 141 -2.84 -4.52 6.96
N ALA A 142 -2.86 -4.42 5.64
CA ALA A 142 -3.01 -5.58 4.76
C ALA A 142 -1.68 -6.30 4.50
N THR A 143 -0.57 -5.79 5.03
CA THR A 143 0.77 -6.37 4.82
C THR A 143 1.11 -7.45 5.84
N MET A 144 0.25 -7.68 6.83
CA MET A 144 0.51 -8.61 7.94
C MET A 144 0.53 -10.08 7.52
N PHE A 145 -0.23 -10.44 6.49
CA PHE A 145 -0.22 -11.81 5.97
C PHE A 145 0.59 -11.83 4.66
N THR A 146 1.77 -12.47 4.70
CA THR A 146 2.72 -12.46 3.60
C THR A 146 2.59 -13.68 2.69
N GLU A 147 3.26 -13.66 1.54
CA GLU A 147 3.38 -14.83 0.66
C GLU A 147 4.02 -16.01 1.39
N GLU A 148 5.01 -15.74 2.25
CA GLU A 148 5.64 -16.78 3.07
C GLU A 148 4.64 -17.40 4.04
N ASP A 149 3.80 -16.58 4.69
CA ASP A 149 2.73 -17.05 5.56
C ASP A 149 1.75 -17.96 4.82
N ASN A 150 1.36 -17.54 3.61
CA ASN A 150 0.44 -18.32 2.79
C ASN A 150 1.04 -19.66 2.38
N SER A 151 2.29 -19.68 1.95
CA SER A 151 3.00 -20.91 1.59
C SER A 151 3.11 -21.85 2.77
N ARG A 152 3.40 -21.32 3.95
CA ARG A 152 3.48 -22.11 5.18
C ARG A 152 2.12 -22.70 5.55
N LEU A 153 1.07 -21.91 5.45
CA LEU A 153 -0.29 -22.37 5.74
C LEU A 153 -0.71 -23.52 4.82
N GLU A 154 -0.46 -23.38 3.53
CA GLU A 154 -0.78 -24.43 2.56
C GLU A 154 0.01 -25.73 2.83
N GLU A 155 1.30 -25.59 3.14
CA GLU A 155 2.15 -26.74 3.49
C GLU A 155 1.62 -27.46 4.73
N LEU A 156 1.27 -26.72 5.78
CA LEU A 156 0.74 -27.30 7.01
C LEU A 156 -0.60 -28.01 6.79
N LYS A 157 -1.47 -27.43 6.00
CA LYS A 157 -2.76 -28.05 5.67
C LYS A 157 -2.58 -29.38 4.94
N LYS A 158 -1.62 -29.46 4.02
CA LYS A 158 -1.30 -30.70 3.31
C LYS A 158 -0.78 -31.77 4.24
N LYS A 159 0.08 -31.41 5.20
CA LYS A 159 0.67 -32.36 6.15
C LYS A 159 -0.31 -32.80 7.22
N ASN A 160 -1.35 -32.03 7.48
CA ASN A 160 -2.32 -32.29 8.55
C ASN A 160 -3.57 -33.01 8.06
N LEU A 161 -3.55 -33.55 6.85
CA LEU A 161 -4.64 -34.36 6.31
C LEU A 161 -4.70 -35.75 6.93
#